data_244c3e4bfe937e6000836e268b3f1b3e
#
_entry.id   244c3e4bfe937e6000836e268b3f1b3e
#
_cell.length_a   1.000
_cell.length_b   1.000
_cell.length_c   1.000
_cell.angle_alpha   90.00
_cell.angle_beta   90.00
_cell.angle_gamma   90.00
#
_symmetry.space_group_name_H-M   'P 1'
#
loop_
_entity.id
_entity.type
_entity.pdbx_description
1 polymer ?
#
loop_
_entity_poly.entity_id
_entity_poly.type
_entity_poly.pdbx_seq_one_letter_code
_entity_poly.pdbx_strand_id
1 'polypeptide(L)'
;MNVAYNMDCMEYMRTLQDKAFDLAVVDPPYFSGPERRGYYGCKISPIGVKRDYPVSPKWDIPDAEFFAELDRVSKHYIVWGCNYFDFVFSHGRIVWDKCNGESSFSDCEIAATNCFESVRLFRYMWNGMFQGKSIAEGTVQQGNKSLNEKRIHPTQKPVALYTWILQKYAKPGDKILDTHLGSGSSRIAAYDLGFDFVGCEIDPHYFQAQEKRFAEHTAQISLFTTGG
;
A
#
# COMPACT_ATOMS: atom_id res chain seq x y z
N MET A 1 10.34 2.97 -15.66
CA MET A 1 11.28 3.25 -14.52
C MET A 1 10.58 2.83 -13.22
N ASN A 2 11.31 2.22 -12.25
CA ASN A 2 10.72 1.84 -10.95
C ASN A 2 11.73 2.18 -9.84
N VAL A 3 11.48 3.26 -9.12
CA VAL A 3 12.43 3.87 -8.18
C VAL A 3 11.77 4.12 -6.83
N ALA A 4 12.53 3.94 -5.76
CA ALA A 4 12.14 4.34 -4.42
C ALA A 4 13.21 5.26 -3.80
N TYR A 5 12.77 6.23 -3.00
CA TYR A 5 13.62 7.19 -2.32
C TYR A 5 13.43 7.09 -0.80
N ASN A 6 14.54 7.05 -0.05
CA ASN A 6 14.49 7.19 1.40
C ASN A 6 14.51 8.68 1.74
N MET A 7 13.35 9.31 1.73
CA MET A 7 13.19 10.74 1.98
C MET A 7 11.76 11.10 2.37
N ASP A 8 11.59 12.29 2.89
CA ASP A 8 10.29 12.89 3.12
C ASP A 8 9.53 13.13 1.80
N CYS A 9 8.26 12.71 1.74
CA CYS A 9 7.46 12.82 0.53
C CYS A 9 7.12 14.28 0.19
N MET A 10 6.98 15.18 1.17
CA MET A 10 6.74 16.60 0.93
C MET A 10 7.97 17.28 0.31
N GLU A 11 9.17 16.92 0.77
CA GLU A 11 10.40 17.38 0.13
C GLU A 11 10.45 16.95 -1.33
N TYR A 12 10.11 15.68 -1.61
CA TYR A 12 10.06 15.18 -2.98
C TYR A 12 9.00 15.90 -3.82
N MET A 13 7.75 15.96 -3.35
CA MET A 13 6.65 16.57 -4.10
C MET A 13 6.91 18.04 -4.44
N ARG A 14 7.52 18.82 -3.55
CA ARG A 14 7.89 20.22 -3.80
C ARG A 14 8.88 20.41 -4.94
N THR A 15 9.64 19.38 -5.34
CA THR A 15 10.55 19.43 -6.52
C THR A 15 9.83 19.19 -7.84
N LEU A 16 8.58 18.73 -7.82
CA LEU A 16 7.86 18.30 -9.00
C LEU A 16 7.05 19.44 -9.62
N GLN A 17 6.87 19.34 -10.93
CA GLN A 17 5.91 20.16 -11.67
C GLN A 17 4.49 19.67 -11.40
N ASP A 18 3.51 20.53 -11.65
CA ASP A 18 2.11 20.19 -11.56
C ASP A 18 1.78 19.02 -12.50
N LYS A 19 0.97 18.08 -11.98
CA LYS A 19 0.50 16.89 -12.71
C LYS A 19 1.65 16.03 -13.30
N ALA A 20 2.78 15.98 -12.59
CA ALA A 20 3.94 15.16 -13.00
C ALA A 20 3.66 13.64 -12.99
N PHE A 21 2.63 13.22 -12.25
CA PHE A 21 2.14 11.83 -12.18
C PHE A 21 0.72 11.70 -12.68
N ASP A 22 0.43 10.55 -13.28
CA ASP A 22 -0.91 10.24 -13.79
C ASP A 22 -1.83 9.74 -12.68
N LEU A 23 -1.29 8.92 -11.76
CA LEU A 23 -2.03 8.38 -10.62
C LEU A 23 -1.14 8.32 -9.37
N ALA A 24 -1.61 8.90 -8.27
CA ALA A 24 -1.05 8.65 -6.94
C ALA A 24 -1.92 7.62 -6.20
N VAL A 25 -1.29 6.59 -5.63
CA VAL A 25 -1.96 5.59 -4.78
C VAL A 25 -1.25 5.56 -3.45
N VAL A 26 -1.85 6.17 -2.44
CA VAL A 26 -1.18 6.48 -1.18
C VAL A 26 -1.92 5.93 0.03
N ASP A 27 -1.16 5.49 1.04
CA ASP A 27 -1.65 4.99 2.32
C ASP A 27 -0.94 5.72 3.47
N PRO A 28 -1.22 7.01 3.64
CA PRO A 28 -0.55 7.79 4.68
C PRO A 28 -0.99 7.35 6.08
N PRO A 29 -0.18 7.58 7.12
CA PRO A 29 -0.54 7.22 8.48
C PRO A 29 -1.73 8.04 8.97
N TYR A 30 -2.71 7.39 9.57
CA TYR A 30 -3.89 8.02 10.17
C TYR A 30 -3.94 7.89 11.69
N PHE A 31 -2.85 7.42 12.31
CA PHE A 31 -2.60 7.44 13.75
C PHE A 31 -1.09 7.58 14.02
N SER A 32 -0.74 8.05 15.20
CA SER A 32 0.63 8.45 15.55
C SER A 32 1.63 7.30 15.77
N GLY A 33 1.39 6.14 15.14
CA GLY A 33 2.26 4.97 15.16
C GLY A 33 1.72 3.77 15.92
N PRO A 34 2.31 2.59 15.68
CA PRO A 34 1.83 1.31 16.22
C PRO A 34 1.95 1.18 17.73
N GLU A 35 2.84 1.95 18.36
CA GLU A 35 3.17 1.83 19.80
C GLU A 35 2.03 2.20 20.73
N ARG A 36 1.16 3.13 20.34
CA ARG A 36 0.09 3.65 21.20
C ARG A 36 -0.91 2.60 21.65
N ARG A 37 -0.98 1.44 21.00
CA ARG A 37 -1.90 0.35 21.32
C ARG A 37 -1.21 -0.91 21.87
N GLY A 38 0.13 -0.96 21.98
CA GLY A 38 0.88 -2.14 22.41
C GLY A 38 0.64 -3.40 21.54
N TYR A 39 0.12 -3.20 20.34
CA TYR A 39 -0.38 -4.30 19.48
C TYR A 39 0.67 -4.82 18.50
N TYR A 40 1.69 -4.02 18.22
CA TYR A 40 2.68 -4.32 17.21
C TYR A 40 4.02 -4.66 17.85
N GLY A 41 4.60 -5.77 17.50
CA GLY A 41 6.01 -6.09 17.70
C GLY A 41 6.36 -7.05 18.83
N CYS A 42 5.57 -7.19 19.90
CA CYS A 42 6.02 -7.93 21.09
C CYS A 42 5.23 -9.20 21.42
N LYS A 43 4.28 -9.64 20.61
CA LYS A 43 3.48 -10.82 20.94
C LYS A 43 3.87 -12.02 20.07
N ILE A 44 4.26 -13.08 20.75
CA ILE A 44 4.34 -14.41 20.17
C ILE A 44 2.91 -14.81 19.80
N SER A 45 2.65 -15.12 18.52
CA SER A 45 1.35 -15.64 18.10
C SER A 45 1.06 -16.95 18.83
N PRO A 46 -0.21 -17.40 18.95
CA PRO A 46 -0.55 -18.70 19.56
C PRO A 46 0.20 -19.89 18.96
N ILE A 47 0.80 -19.73 17.79
CA ILE A 47 1.59 -20.73 17.07
C ILE A 47 3.11 -20.45 17.15
N GLY A 48 3.57 -19.61 18.09
CA GLY A 48 5.00 -19.37 18.37
C GLY A 48 5.72 -18.44 17.39
N VAL A 49 5.04 -17.78 16.47
CA VAL A 49 5.69 -16.83 15.54
C VAL A 49 5.84 -15.47 16.21
N LYS A 50 7.08 -15.10 16.53
CA LYS A 50 7.44 -13.76 16.98
C LYS A 50 7.65 -12.86 15.74
N ARG A 51 6.94 -11.74 15.69
CA ARG A 51 7.16 -10.71 14.68
C ARG A 51 7.77 -9.50 15.38
N ASP A 52 9.07 -9.30 15.18
CA ASP A 52 9.76 -8.10 15.63
C ASP A 52 9.67 -7.07 14.48
N TYR A 53 8.75 -6.15 14.61
CA TYR A 53 8.80 -4.93 13.81
C TYR A 53 9.72 -3.94 14.55
N PRO A 54 10.59 -3.21 13.84
CA PRO A 54 11.39 -2.17 14.47
C PRO A 54 10.47 -1.13 15.12
N VAL A 55 10.93 -0.60 16.25
CA VAL A 55 10.25 0.53 16.89
C VAL A 55 10.35 1.72 15.94
N SER A 56 9.24 2.05 15.30
CA SER A 56 9.18 3.21 14.43
C SER A 56 9.02 4.49 15.26
N PRO A 57 9.66 5.57 14.84
CA PRO A 57 9.39 6.89 15.42
C PRO A 57 7.90 7.24 15.25
N LYS A 58 7.45 8.24 16.00
CA LYS A 58 6.09 8.77 15.87
C LYS A 58 5.82 9.10 14.39
N TRP A 59 4.75 8.55 13.85
CA TRP A 59 4.31 8.89 12.50
C TRP A 59 3.56 10.22 12.53
N ASP A 60 3.89 11.11 11.61
CA ASP A 60 3.18 12.37 11.44
C ASP A 60 1.95 12.12 10.54
N ILE A 61 0.79 12.53 11.08
CA ILE A 61 -0.48 12.43 10.35
C ILE A 61 -0.51 13.57 9.33
N PRO A 62 -0.76 13.29 8.05
CA PRO A 62 -0.83 14.31 7.02
C PRO A 62 -1.89 15.39 7.32
N ASP A 63 -1.54 16.60 7.01
CA ASP A 63 -2.42 17.76 7.09
C ASP A 63 -3.01 18.16 5.72
N ALA A 64 -3.71 19.27 5.66
CA ALA A 64 -4.31 19.78 4.44
C ALA A 64 -3.25 20.16 3.37
N GLU A 65 -2.03 20.56 3.76
CA GLU A 65 -0.94 20.90 2.83
C GLU A 65 -0.50 19.65 2.05
N PHE A 66 -0.38 18.51 2.73
CA PHE A 66 -0.05 17.25 2.07
C PHE A 66 -1.06 16.90 0.96
N PHE A 67 -2.36 16.98 1.26
CA PHE A 67 -3.38 16.62 0.27
C PHE A 67 -3.46 17.63 -0.88
N ALA A 68 -3.20 18.90 -0.62
CA ALA A 68 -3.09 19.92 -1.66
C ALA A 68 -1.90 19.67 -2.60
N GLU A 69 -0.73 19.32 -2.04
CA GLU A 69 0.45 18.94 -2.81
C GLU A 69 0.22 17.64 -3.61
N LEU A 70 -0.41 16.65 -3.00
CA LEU A 70 -0.76 15.41 -3.68
C LEU A 70 -1.66 15.66 -4.90
N ASP A 71 -2.69 16.52 -4.75
CA ASP A 71 -3.54 16.91 -5.87
C ASP A 71 -2.76 17.75 -6.90
N ARG A 72 -1.85 18.61 -6.47
CA ARG A 72 -1.03 19.42 -7.39
C ARG A 72 -0.16 18.53 -8.28
N VAL A 73 0.54 17.54 -7.72
CA VAL A 73 1.53 16.72 -8.46
C VAL A 73 0.92 15.55 -9.22
N SER A 74 -0.32 15.14 -8.93
CA SER A 74 -0.96 14.00 -9.60
C SER A 74 -2.26 14.41 -10.31
N LYS A 75 -2.54 13.80 -11.47
CA LYS A 75 -3.81 14.00 -12.20
C LYS A 75 -4.95 13.33 -11.46
N HIS A 76 -4.70 12.13 -10.97
CA HIS A 76 -5.63 11.33 -10.21
C HIS A 76 -5.00 10.85 -8.92
N TYR A 77 -5.84 10.62 -7.90
CA TYR A 77 -5.39 10.06 -6.63
C TYR A 77 -6.32 8.97 -6.10
N ILE A 78 -5.77 8.07 -5.31
CA ILE A 78 -6.47 7.13 -4.43
C ILE A 78 -5.79 7.22 -3.07
N VAL A 79 -6.51 7.72 -2.06
CA VAL A 79 -6.01 7.96 -0.69
C VAL A 79 -6.72 7.02 0.28
N TRP A 80 -6.00 6.04 0.82
CA TRP A 80 -6.52 5.13 1.84
C TRP A 80 -6.67 5.83 3.19
N GLY A 81 -7.60 5.34 4.02
CA GLY A 81 -7.86 5.91 5.34
C GLY A 81 -8.54 7.28 5.30
N CYS A 82 -9.19 7.64 4.20
CA CYS A 82 -9.79 8.96 3.98
C CYS A 82 -10.81 9.38 5.06
N ASN A 83 -11.36 8.43 5.80
CA ASN A 83 -12.29 8.66 6.92
C ASN A 83 -11.61 9.12 8.20
N TYR A 84 -10.29 9.17 8.26
CA TYR A 84 -9.51 9.61 9.42
C TYR A 84 -8.94 11.03 9.28
N PHE A 85 -9.05 11.62 8.08
CA PHE A 85 -8.50 12.94 7.79
C PHE A 85 -9.59 14.01 7.76
N ASP A 86 -9.30 15.15 8.34
CA ASP A 86 -10.15 16.35 8.25
C ASP A 86 -9.86 17.08 6.94
N PHE A 87 -10.25 16.46 5.82
CA PHE A 87 -10.07 16.98 4.46
C PHE A 87 -11.24 16.59 3.58
N VAL A 88 -11.68 17.52 2.71
CA VAL A 88 -12.79 17.28 1.79
C VAL A 88 -12.26 16.66 0.50
N PHE A 89 -12.37 15.36 0.38
CA PHE A 89 -12.02 14.62 -0.83
C PHE A 89 -13.16 14.64 -1.86
N SER A 90 -12.82 14.35 -3.14
CA SER A 90 -13.79 14.05 -4.19
C SER A 90 -14.72 12.89 -3.79
N HIS A 91 -15.84 12.72 -4.50
CA HIS A 91 -16.94 11.83 -4.10
C HIS A 91 -16.65 10.33 -4.28
N GLY A 92 -15.73 9.96 -5.18
CA GLY A 92 -15.39 8.56 -5.45
C GLY A 92 -14.88 7.84 -4.20
N ARG A 93 -15.33 6.60 -4.00
CA ARG A 93 -14.87 5.76 -2.88
C ARG A 93 -14.54 4.36 -3.34
N ILE A 94 -13.46 3.81 -2.78
CA ILE A 94 -13.15 2.38 -2.86
C ILE A 94 -13.29 1.82 -1.45
N VAL A 95 -14.07 0.78 -1.31
CA VAL A 95 -14.18 0.00 -0.08
C VAL A 95 -13.44 -1.31 -0.27
N TRP A 96 -12.45 -1.57 0.56
CA TRP A 96 -11.80 -2.87 0.63
C TRP A 96 -12.40 -3.69 1.78
N ASP A 97 -13.27 -4.65 1.45
CA ASP A 97 -13.78 -5.66 2.37
C ASP A 97 -12.68 -6.72 2.60
N LYS A 98 -12.22 -6.81 3.85
CA LYS A 98 -11.14 -7.72 4.27
C LYS A 98 -11.62 -9.14 4.52
N CYS A 99 -12.91 -9.41 4.41
CA CYS A 99 -13.55 -10.69 4.73
C CYS A 99 -13.16 -11.19 6.14
N ASN A 100 -13.15 -10.28 7.13
CA ASN A 100 -12.68 -10.57 8.48
C ASN A 100 -13.69 -11.30 9.36
N GLY A 101 -14.95 -11.41 8.94
CA GLY A 101 -16.03 -11.95 9.75
C GLY A 101 -16.25 -11.11 11.03
N GLU A 102 -16.47 -11.77 12.16
CA GLU A 102 -16.69 -11.13 13.47
C GLU A 102 -15.38 -10.87 14.23
N SER A 103 -14.31 -10.44 13.54
CA SER A 103 -13.05 -10.14 14.21
C SER A 103 -13.08 -8.77 14.89
N SER A 104 -12.20 -8.55 15.86
CA SER A 104 -12.01 -7.23 16.51
C SER A 104 -11.29 -6.20 15.64
N PHE A 105 -10.87 -6.57 14.42
CA PHE A 105 -10.25 -5.68 13.44
C PHE A 105 -11.32 -5.06 12.54
N SER A 106 -10.99 -3.91 11.92
CA SER A 106 -11.89 -3.28 10.97
C SER A 106 -12.29 -4.24 9.85
N ASP A 107 -13.57 -4.32 9.55
CA ASP A 107 -14.13 -5.18 8.50
C ASP A 107 -13.67 -4.74 7.12
N CYS A 108 -13.53 -3.42 6.94
CA CYS A 108 -13.12 -2.82 5.67
C CYS A 108 -12.18 -1.63 5.90
N GLU A 109 -11.53 -1.21 4.82
CA GLU A 109 -10.86 0.08 4.71
C GLU A 109 -11.46 0.88 3.55
N ILE A 110 -11.40 2.21 3.65
CA ILE A 110 -12.03 3.11 2.69
C ILE A 110 -10.97 4.02 2.11
N ALA A 111 -10.97 4.14 0.77
CA ALA A 111 -10.18 5.14 0.09
C ALA A 111 -11.08 6.17 -0.60
N ALA A 112 -10.60 7.43 -0.65
CA ALA A 112 -11.16 8.47 -1.50
C ALA A 112 -10.42 8.52 -2.83
N THR A 113 -11.12 8.93 -3.89
CA THR A 113 -10.52 9.09 -5.21
C THR A 113 -11.25 10.12 -6.05
N ASN A 114 -10.53 10.74 -7.00
CA ASN A 114 -11.08 11.58 -8.07
C ASN A 114 -11.10 10.86 -9.44
N CYS A 115 -10.76 9.56 -9.50
CA CYS A 115 -10.83 8.78 -10.74
C CYS A 115 -12.28 8.57 -11.23
N PHE A 116 -13.26 8.64 -10.32
CA PHE A 116 -14.69 8.43 -10.57
C PHE A 116 -15.50 8.96 -9.37
N GLU A 117 -16.84 9.02 -9.50
CA GLU A 117 -17.74 9.57 -8.45
C GLU A 117 -18.54 8.50 -7.69
N SER A 118 -18.50 7.26 -8.15
CA SER A 118 -19.27 6.16 -7.56
C SER A 118 -18.52 5.47 -6.40
N VAL A 119 -19.18 4.52 -5.73
CA VAL A 119 -18.53 3.64 -4.75
C VAL A 119 -18.19 2.32 -5.43
N ARG A 120 -16.97 1.83 -5.23
CA ARG A 120 -16.48 0.55 -5.73
C ARG A 120 -16.07 -0.36 -4.58
N LEU A 121 -16.29 -1.64 -4.75
CA LEU A 121 -15.97 -2.66 -3.75
C LEU A 121 -14.87 -3.58 -4.29
N PHE A 122 -13.84 -3.80 -3.47
CA PHE A 122 -12.85 -4.85 -3.63
C PHE A 122 -12.94 -5.80 -2.45
N ARG A 123 -13.01 -7.11 -2.69
CA ARG A 123 -13.09 -8.13 -1.64
C ARG A 123 -11.85 -8.99 -1.67
N TYR A 124 -11.07 -8.95 -0.60
CA TYR A 124 -9.84 -9.74 -0.50
C TYR A 124 -9.49 -10.01 0.95
N MET A 125 -9.48 -11.28 1.33
CA MET A 125 -9.17 -11.72 2.68
C MET A 125 -7.75 -11.33 3.07
N TRP A 126 -7.62 -10.59 4.17
CA TRP A 126 -6.33 -10.14 4.67
C TRP A 126 -6.35 -9.98 6.19
N ASN A 127 -6.34 -11.10 6.91
CA ASN A 127 -6.38 -11.12 8.36
C ASN A 127 -5.31 -12.07 8.92
N GLY A 128 -4.28 -11.51 9.51
CA GLY A 128 -3.18 -12.29 10.10
C GLY A 128 -2.53 -13.24 9.10
N MET A 129 -2.77 -14.54 9.26
CA MET A 129 -2.29 -15.60 8.37
C MET A 129 -3.31 -15.97 7.27
N PHE A 130 -4.51 -15.44 7.35
CA PHE A 130 -5.55 -15.68 6.35
C PHE A 130 -5.40 -14.65 5.23
N GLN A 131 -5.10 -15.13 4.05
CA GLN A 131 -4.96 -14.33 2.83
C GLN A 131 -5.83 -14.90 1.74
N GLY A 132 -6.35 -14.04 0.87
CA GLY A 132 -7.11 -14.44 -0.31
C GLY A 132 -6.24 -15.24 -1.29
N LYS A 133 -6.84 -16.20 -1.98
CA LYS A 133 -6.15 -17.10 -2.90
C LYS A 133 -5.64 -16.38 -4.16
N SER A 134 -6.47 -15.47 -4.69
CA SER A 134 -6.14 -14.65 -5.85
C SER A 134 -7.06 -13.42 -5.90
N ILE A 135 -6.83 -12.49 -6.82
CA ILE A 135 -7.72 -11.33 -7.01
C ILE A 135 -9.15 -11.80 -7.36
N ALA A 136 -9.29 -12.82 -8.19
CA ALA A 136 -10.60 -13.36 -8.60
C ALA A 136 -11.29 -14.18 -7.48
N GLU A 137 -10.49 -14.85 -6.65
CA GLU A 137 -10.94 -15.69 -5.53
C GLU A 137 -10.58 -15.04 -4.18
N GLY A 138 -10.74 -13.73 -4.06
CA GLY A 138 -10.30 -12.94 -2.89
C GLY A 138 -10.99 -13.33 -1.57
N THR A 139 -12.18 -13.89 -1.63
CA THR A 139 -12.93 -14.40 -0.46
C THR A 139 -12.58 -15.85 -0.12
N VAL A 140 -11.84 -16.54 -0.98
CA VAL A 140 -11.37 -17.92 -0.75
C VAL A 140 -9.99 -17.86 -0.12
N GLN A 141 -9.84 -18.54 1.02
CA GLN A 141 -8.56 -18.59 1.73
C GLN A 141 -7.49 -19.32 0.89
N GLN A 142 -6.27 -18.76 0.87
CA GLN A 142 -5.08 -19.45 0.35
C GLN A 142 -4.79 -20.70 1.21
N GLY A 143 -4.96 -21.88 0.62
CA GLY A 143 -4.76 -23.16 1.32
C GLY A 143 -3.29 -23.47 1.58
N ASN A 144 -2.39 -23.05 0.68
CA ASN A 144 -0.94 -23.24 0.83
C ASN A 144 -0.30 -21.99 1.45
N LYS A 145 0.04 -22.06 2.74
CA LYS A 145 0.62 -20.95 3.49
C LYS A 145 2.00 -20.50 2.96
N SER A 146 2.71 -21.34 2.20
CA SER A 146 3.99 -20.95 1.59
C SER A 146 3.82 -19.90 0.48
N LEU A 147 2.61 -19.80 -0.08
CA LEU A 147 2.26 -18.80 -1.08
C LEU A 147 1.74 -17.48 -0.49
N ASN A 148 1.60 -17.42 0.84
CA ASN A 148 1.20 -16.18 1.50
C ASN A 148 2.28 -15.11 1.35
N GLU A 149 1.86 -13.88 1.11
CA GLU A 149 2.77 -12.73 1.19
C GLU A 149 3.38 -12.62 2.60
N LYS A 150 4.70 -12.51 2.65
CA LYS A 150 5.41 -12.23 3.90
C LYS A 150 5.18 -10.77 4.31
N ARG A 151 4.70 -10.56 5.52
CA ARG A 151 4.52 -9.21 6.06
C ARG A 151 5.84 -8.69 6.62
N ILE A 152 6.25 -7.52 6.18
CA ILE A 152 7.44 -6.79 6.62
C ILE A 152 7.09 -5.45 7.29
N HIS A 153 5.83 -5.02 7.18
CA HIS A 153 5.32 -3.78 7.76
C HIS A 153 4.03 -4.06 8.55
N PRO A 154 3.79 -3.39 9.71
CA PRO A 154 2.63 -3.68 10.57
C PRO A 154 1.28 -3.39 9.90
N THR A 155 1.21 -2.35 9.07
CA THR A 155 -0.01 -1.95 8.35
C THR A 155 0.02 -2.37 6.87
N GLN A 156 0.88 -3.31 6.49
CA GLN A 156 1.04 -3.74 5.10
C GLN A 156 -0.28 -4.11 4.45
N LYS A 157 -0.57 -3.47 3.32
CA LYS A 157 -1.63 -3.86 2.40
C LYS A 157 -1.12 -4.90 1.39
N PRO A 158 -1.99 -5.80 0.87
CA PRO A 158 -1.57 -6.85 -0.06
C PRO A 158 -1.22 -6.29 -1.45
N VAL A 159 -0.28 -6.93 -2.13
CA VAL A 159 0.04 -6.63 -3.54
C VAL A 159 -1.21 -6.76 -4.42
N ALA A 160 -2.07 -7.75 -4.15
CA ALA A 160 -3.33 -7.97 -4.87
C ALA A 160 -4.26 -6.74 -4.89
N LEU A 161 -4.29 -5.94 -3.81
CA LEU A 161 -5.08 -4.72 -3.76
C LEU A 161 -4.55 -3.67 -4.75
N TYR A 162 -3.24 -3.43 -4.74
CA TYR A 162 -2.60 -2.48 -5.65
C TYR A 162 -2.66 -2.96 -7.11
N THR A 163 -2.49 -4.25 -7.36
CA THR A 163 -2.66 -4.83 -8.68
C THR A 163 -4.07 -4.58 -9.22
N TRP A 164 -5.10 -4.84 -8.39
CA TRP A 164 -6.49 -4.57 -8.77
C TRP A 164 -6.75 -3.08 -9.05
N ILE A 165 -6.19 -2.19 -8.23
CA ILE A 165 -6.29 -0.73 -8.42
C ILE A 165 -5.67 -0.33 -9.76
N LEU A 166 -4.41 -0.71 -10.00
CA LEU A 166 -3.68 -0.30 -11.19
C LEU A 166 -4.30 -0.87 -12.46
N GLN A 167 -4.76 -2.12 -12.45
CA GLN A 167 -5.47 -2.71 -13.59
C GLN A 167 -6.77 -1.99 -13.96
N LYS A 168 -7.43 -1.35 -12.99
CA LYS A 168 -8.70 -0.67 -13.22
C LYS A 168 -8.59 0.81 -13.52
N TYR A 169 -7.63 1.50 -12.91
CA TYR A 169 -7.59 2.95 -12.89
C TYR A 169 -6.34 3.56 -13.49
N ALA A 170 -5.33 2.76 -13.80
CA ALA A 170 -4.15 3.20 -14.55
C ALA A 170 -4.21 2.70 -16.01
N LYS A 171 -3.54 3.41 -16.91
CA LYS A 171 -3.43 3.09 -18.34
C LYS A 171 -1.98 2.77 -18.68
N PRO A 172 -1.71 1.95 -19.69
CA PRO A 172 -0.34 1.72 -20.15
C PRO A 172 0.41 3.05 -20.41
N GLY A 173 1.58 3.18 -19.82
CA GLY A 173 2.41 4.40 -19.90
C GLY A 173 2.18 5.41 -18.78
N ASP A 174 1.18 5.21 -17.92
CA ASP A 174 0.97 6.08 -16.75
C ASP A 174 2.14 5.98 -15.77
N LYS A 175 2.42 7.11 -15.12
CA LYS A 175 3.38 7.22 -14.01
C LYS A 175 2.67 7.19 -12.68
N ILE A 176 3.09 6.26 -11.82
CA ILE A 176 2.48 5.99 -10.52
C ILE A 176 3.32 6.59 -9.39
N LEU A 177 2.69 7.27 -8.45
CA LEU A 177 3.31 7.80 -7.23
C LEU A 177 2.76 7.09 -5.99
N ASP A 178 3.65 6.71 -5.08
CA ASP A 178 3.30 6.32 -3.70
C ASP A 178 4.15 7.11 -2.71
N THR A 179 3.53 7.97 -1.93
CA THR A 179 4.20 8.86 -0.98
C THR A 179 4.55 8.19 0.35
N HIS A 180 3.96 7.04 0.65
CA HIS A 180 4.13 6.30 1.91
C HIS A 180 4.32 4.81 1.61
N LEU A 181 5.47 4.49 1.04
CA LEU A 181 5.75 3.20 0.41
C LEU A 181 5.65 1.99 1.36
N GLY A 182 6.05 2.17 2.62
CA GLY A 182 5.97 1.15 3.67
C GLY A 182 6.59 -0.18 3.25
N SER A 183 5.74 -1.16 2.96
CA SER A 183 6.18 -2.51 2.56
C SER A 183 6.57 -2.66 1.09
N GLY A 184 6.33 -1.65 0.24
CA GLY A 184 6.56 -1.71 -1.20
C GLY A 184 5.56 -2.56 -2.00
N SER A 185 4.37 -2.83 -1.45
CA SER A 185 3.36 -3.63 -2.16
C SER A 185 2.86 -2.94 -3.43
N SER A 186 2.69 -1.62 -3.41
CA SER A 186 2.36 -0.77 -4.56
C SER A 186 3.45 -0.82 -5.65
N ARG A 187 4.72 -0.77 -5.22
CA ARG A 187 5.91 -0.85 -6.08
C ARG A 187 5.98 -2.17 -6.84
N ILE A 188 5.74 -3.29 -6.12
CA ILE A 188 5.70 -4.62 -6.71
C ILE A 188 4.58 -4.71 -7.76
N ALA A 189 3.36 -4.27 -7.41
CA ALA A 189 2.23 -4.29 -8.33
C ALA A 189 2.49 -3.44 -9.59
N ALA A 190 3.09 -2.25 -9.44
CA ALA A 190 3.46 -1.39 -10.56
C ALA A 190 4.52 -2.03 -11.46
N TYR A 191 5.52 -2.70 -10.86
CA TYR A 191 6.55 -3.43 -11.60
C TYR A 191 5.96 -4.58 -12.42
N ASP A 192 5.14 -5.42 -11.79
CA ASP A 192 4.52 -6.58 -12.43
C ASP A 192 3.61 -6.20 -13.60
N LEU A 193 3.01 -5.01 -13.54
CA LEU A 193 2.13 -4.47 -14.57
C LEU A 193 2.86 -3.56 -15.59
N GLY A 194 4.17 -3.34 -15.43
CA GLY A 194 4.99 -2.56 -16.36
C GLY A 194 4.79 -1.05 -16.28
N PHE A 195 4.31 -0.51 -15.15
CA PHE A 195 4.17 0.92 -14.96
C PHE A 195 5.49 1.59 -14.54
N ASP A 196 5.64 2.85 -14.94
CA ASP A 196 6.61 3.75 -14.31
C ASP A 196 6.15 4.07 -12.89
N PHE A 197 7.06 3.96 -11.92
CA PHE A 197 6.74 4.09 -10.50
C PHE A 197 7.79 4.88 -9.74
N VAL A 198 7.33 5.74 -8.86
CA VAL A 198 8.15 6.38 -7.83
C VAL A 198 7.48 6.23 -6.48
N GLY A 199 8.26 5.80 -5.46
CA GLY A 199 7.82 5.73 -4.08
C GLY A 199 8.74 6.47 -3.12
N CYS A 200 8.18 7.04 -2.05
CA CYS A 200 8.94 7.63 -0.94
C CYS A 200 8.68 6.84 0.35
N GLU A 201 9.74 6.64 1.13
CA GLU A 201 9.69 6.06 2.46
C GLU A 201 10.66 6.81 3.38
N ILE A 202 10.14 7.41 4.42
CA ILE A 202 10.95 8.22 5.33
C ILE A 202 11.72 7.36 6.34
N ASP A 203 11.14 6.22 6.77
CA ASP A 203 11.78 5.33 7.75
C ASP A 203 12.84 4.47 7.04
N PRO A 204 14.14 4.62 7.40
CA PRO A 204 15.23 3.90 6.72
C PRO A 204 15.15 2.37 6.92
N HIS A 205 14.55 1.88 8.01
CA HIS A 205 14.38 0.44 8.23
C HIS A 205 13.34 -0.14 7.27
N TYR A 206 12.19 0.53 7.13
CA TYR A 206 11.17 0.10 6.17
C TYR A 206 11.63 0.32 4.73
N PHE A 207 12.37 1.38 4.47
CA PHE A 207 13.00 1.57 3.16
C PHE A 207 13.92 0.40 2.79
N GLN A 208 14.83 -0.01 3.67
CA GLN A 208 15.72 -1.15 3.43
C GLN A 208 14.95 -2.48 3.32
N ALA A 209 13.93 -2.67 4.15
CA ALA A 209 13.11 -3.88 4.12
C ALA A 209 12.33 -4.04 2.82
N GLN A 210 11.75 -2.93 2.30
CA GLN A 210 11.04 -2.96 1.03
C GLN A 210 12.00 -3.10 -0.17
N GLU A 211 13.21 -2.49 -0.15
CA GLU A 211 14.23 -2.71 -1.17
C GLU A 211 14.62 -4.19 -1.28
N LYS A 212 14.87 -4.83 -0.13
CA LYS A 212 15.16 -6.27 -0.08
C LYS A 212 13.99 -7.10 -0.64
N ARG A 213 12.75 -6.82 -0.20
CA ARG A 213 11.55 -7.50 -0.69
C ARG A 213 11.38 -7.35 -2.19
N PHE A 214 11.59 -6.16 -2.72
CA PHE A 214 11.49 -5.88 -4.14
C PHE A 214 12.57 -6.61 -4.95
N ALA A 215 13.83 -6.61 -4.47
CA ALA A 215 14.93 -7.35 -5.09
C ALA A 215 14.67 -8.87 -5.12
N GLU A 216 14.16 -9.44 -4.01
CA GLU A 216 13.78 -10.85 -3.95
C GLU A 216 12.66 -11.19 -4.95
N HIS A 217 11.65 -10.32 -5.09
CA HIS A 217 10.54 -10.48 -6.02
C HIS A 217 11.03 -10.46 -7.49
N THR A 218 11.82 -9.46 -7.86
CA THR A 218 12.32 -9.33 -9.24
C THR A 218 13.29 -10.43 -9.63
N ALA A 219 14.12 -10.93 -8.70
CA ALA A 219 15.01 -12.07 -8.94
C ALA A 219 14.23 -13.37 -9.22
N GLN A 220 13.10 -13.60 -8.55
CA GLN A 220 12.26 -14.77 -8.82
C GLN A 220 11.68 -14.74 -10.25
N ILE A 221 11.19 -13.59 -10.69
CA ILE A 221 10.63 -13.46 -12.05
C ILE A 221 11.70 -13.74 -13.11
N SER A 222 12.92 -13.25 -12.94
CA SER A 222 13.99 -13.46 -13.90
C SER A 222 14.35 -14.94 -14.09
N LEU A 223 14.26 -15.74 -13.04
CA LEU A 223 14.50 -17.19 -13.12
C LEU A 223 13.44 -17.94 -13.96
N PHE A 224 12.21 -17.47 -13.95
CA PHE A 224 11.13 -18.06 -14.76
C PHE A 224 11.13 -17.62 -16.22
N THR A 225 11.69 -16.43 -16.52
CA THR A 225 11.73 -15.88 -17.89
C THR A 225 12.95 -16.33 -18.70
N THR A 226 14.03 -16.78 -18.04
CA THR A 226 15.29 -17.23 -18.70
C THR A 226 15.32 -18.75 -18.92
N GLY A 227 14.32 -19.51 -18.54
CA GLY A 227 14.22 -20.97 -18.65
C GLY A 227 13.32 -21.47 -19.78
N GLY A 228 13.03 -20.64 -20.80
CA GLY A 228 12.24 -21.00 -21.97
C GLY A 228 13.05 -21.03 -23.26
#